data_286663575d06473ee9df39b0ef8ef125
#
_entry.id   286663575d06473ee9df39b0ef8ef125
#
_cell.length_a   1.000
_cell.length_b   1.000
_cell.length_c   1.000
_cell.angle_alpha   90.00
_cell.angle_beta   90.00
_cell.angle_gamma   90.00
#
_symmetry.space_group_name_H-M   'P 1'
#
loop_
_entity.id
_entity.type
_entity.pdbx_description
1 polymer ?
#
loop_
_entity_poly.entity_id
_entity_poly.type
_entity_poly.pdbx_seq_one_letter_code
_entity_poly.pdbx_strand_id
1 'polypeptide(L)'
;KMNKKSRRNFIKKSSTLGAGLFIVPRHVLGGIGYTSPSDQLLIAAIGSGGKGSDIRDSWASKERVVALCDVHPDGKHGVVESRKKYPNANFYLNFNELLDKEKDLDAVTISTPDHTHGVIANRAMNRGLHAYIQKPLTHNIEEARELTITAAKNKVVTQMGNQGGSSVGVNKIQEWVDADLIGDIGKVYAWTNRPVWPQGFKMPKPTSLKPENLEWDLWLGPAKNREYRPEFHPFNWRGWWDYGTGALGDMGCHILDAPYKALGLGYPKDVECSVANIYEKMWNANYYPEGPPASSLVTLHFDKTPKNNSNVELIWMDGGIIPPRPELIPAEDYLGEKGNGNGVILIGKKGIITCGVYGLNAKLYRKGERTLHLDTDKIYNSKGNNLDHIHHMEWINACKEGHGSKAYKKLTSPIEYAGPFTETVLMGNLALRSYML
;
A
#
# COMPACT_ATOMS: atom_id res chain seq x y z
N LYS A 1 -27.88 22.91 -4.40
CA LYS A 1 -28.12 21.62 -5.11
C LYS A 1 -28.12 21.94 -6.61
N MET A 2 -26.96 21.85 -7.25
CA MET A 2 -26.90 21.90 -8.72
C MET A 2 -26.88 20.45 -9.23
N ASN A 3 -27.91 20.08 -9.95
CA ASN A 3 -28.03 18.81 -10.63
C ASN A 3 -26.94 18.73 -11.72
N LYS A 4 -25.94 17.86 -11.55
CA LYS A 4 -25.01 17.51 -12.63
C LYS A 4 -25.80 16.80 -13.73
N LYS A 5 -26.25 17.54 -14.73
CA LYS A 5 -26.81 16.94 -15.96
C LYS A 5 -25.67 16.22 -16.66
N SER A 6 -25.74 14.88 -16.66
CA SER A 6 -24.80 14.03 -17.37
C SER A 6 -24.64 14.52 -18.82
N ARG A 7 -23.39 14.70 -19.30
CA ARG A 7 -23.05 15.01 -20.70
C ARG A 7 -23.73 14.05 -21.68
N ARG A 8 -23.99 12.80 -21.24
CA ARG A 8 -24.75 11.80 -22.00
C ARG A 8 -26.19 12.21 -22.30
N ASN A 9 -26.85 12.95 -21.39
CA ASN A 9 -28.20 13.47 -21.59
C ASN A 9 -28.23 14.72 -22.49
N PHE A 10 -27.12 15.46 -22.55
CA PHE A 10 -26.98 16.60 -23.48
C PHE A 10 -26.87 16.10 -24.92
N ILE A 11 -26.01 15.08 -25.17
CA ILE A 11 -25.85 14.50 -26.52
C ILE A 11 -27.15 13.86 -27.04
N LYS A 12 -27.93 13.18 -26.17
CA LYS A 12 -29.25 12.60 -26.56
C LYS A 12 -30.29 13.62 -26.89
N LYS A 13 -30.20 14.86 -26.39
CA LYS A 13 -31.13 15.95 -26.73
C LYS A 13 -30.71 16.78 -27.95
N SER A 14 -29.43 16.73 -28.35
CA SER A 14 -28.92 17.45 -29.49
C SER A 14 -29.08 16.72 -30.83
N SER A 15 -29.46 15.44 -30.81
CA SER A 15 -29.60 14.60 -32.01
C SER A 15 -30.91 14.79 -32.79
N THR A 16 -31.75 15.77 -32.42
CA THR A 16 -33.05 16.03 -33.08
C THR A 16 -33.09 17.31 -33.93
N LEU A 17 -31.96 17.99 -34.12
CA LEU A 17 -31.90 19.18 -34.95
C LEU A 17 -30.67 19.17 -35.86
N GLY A 18 -30.89 18.82 -37.14
CA GLY A 18 -29.96 19.07 -38.26
C GLY A 18 -29.22 17.83 -38.76
N ALA A 19 -29.65 17.28 -39.88
CA ALA A 19 -28.94 16.29 -40.69
C ALA A 19 -27.73 16.97 -41.39
N GLY A 20 -26.71 17.29 -40.61
CA GLY A 20 -25.34 17.52 -41.09
C GLY A 20 -24.53 16.26 -40.82
N LEU A 21 -23.91 15.69 -41.83
CA LEU A 21 -22.90 14.62 -41.68
C LEU A 21 -21.69 15.16 -40.91
N PHE A 22 -21.75 15.09 -39.58
CA PHE A 22 -20.56 15.31 -38.75
C PHE A 22 -19.71 14.05 -38.84
N ILE A 23 -18.61 14.10 -39.59
CA ILE A 23 -17.55 13.10 -39.53
C ILE A 23 -16.85 13.30 -38.17
N VAL A 24 -17.30 12.56 -37.15
CA VAL A 24 -16.63 12.53 -35.87
C VAL A 24 -15.43 11.57 -36.01
N PRO A 25 -14.21 12.04 -35.80
CA PRO A 25 -13.02 11.17 -35.89
C PRO A 25 -13.15 9.96 -34.97
N ARG A 26 -12.70 8.80 -35.42
CA ARG A 26 -12.89 7.51 -34.72
C ARG A 26 -12.33 7.50 -33.29
N HIS A 27 -11.29 8.30 -33.03
CA HIS A 27 -10.71 8.46 -31.68
C HIS A 27 -11.64 9.24 -30.70
N VAL A 28 -12.68 9.90 -31.20
CA VAL A 28 -13.66 10.60 -30.35
C VAL A 28 -14.86 9.72 -29.99
N LEU A 29 -15.15 8.70 -30.83
CA LEU A 29 -16.36 7.87 -30.66
C LEU A 29 -16.13 6.63 -29.79
N GLY A 30 -14.88 6.28 -29.45
CA GLY A 30 -14.57 5.00 -28.80
C GLY A 30 -14.85 3.81 -29.74
N GLY A 31 -14.35 2.64 -29.42
CA GLY A 31 -14.53 1.41 -30.16
C GLY A 31 -13.39 0.44 -29.93
N ILE A 32 -13.35 -0.70 -30.63
CA ILE A 32 -12.29 -1.72 -30.46
C ILE A 32 -10.90 -1.06 -30.63
N GLY A 33 -10.15 -0.95 -29.52
CA GLY A 33 -8.81 -0.36 -29.47
C GLY A 33 -8.76 1.15 -29.16
N TYR A 34 -9.90 1.83 -28.96
CA TYR A 34 -9.93 3.28 -28.63
C TYR A 34 -10.90 3.57 -27.49
N THR A 35 -10.40 4.19 -26.40
CA THR A 35 -11.23 4.76 -25.33
C THR A 35 -11.58 6.19 -25.73
N SER A 36 -12.86 6.57 -25.73
CA SER A 36 -13.22 7.96 -26.04
C SER A 36 -12.69 8.88 -24.93
N PRO A 37 -12.29 10.13 -25.25
CA PRO A 37 -11.83 11.08 -24.24
C PRO A 37 -12.84 11.33 -23.11
N SER A 38 -14.14 11.14 -23.37
CA SER A 38 -15.20 11.24 -22.37
C SER A 38 -15.28 10.07 -21.41
N ASP A 39 -14.65 8.94 -21.74
CA ASP A 39 -14.65 7.72 -20.95
C ASP A 39 -13.33 7.53 -20.18
N GLN A 40 -12.39 8.47 -20.33
CA GLN A 40 -11.14 8.51 -19.59
C GLN A 40 -11.30 9.28 -18.29
N LEU A 41 -10.69 8.75 -17.21
CA LEU A 41 -10.59 9.47 -15.95
C LEU A 41 -9.51 10.56 -16.05
N LEU A 42 -9.76 11.71 -15.43
CA LEU A 42 -8.81 12.79 -15.25
C LEU A 42 -8.12 12.61 -13.91
N ILE A 43 -6.86 12.18 -13.92
CA ILE A 43 -6.14 11.76 -12.71
C ILE A 43 -4.93 12.66 -12.48
N ALA A 44 -4.74 13.08 -11.22
CA ALA A 44 -3.52 13.72 -10.76
C ALA A 44 -2.64 12.73 -9.99
N ALA A 45 -1.31 12.80 -10.19
CA ALA A 45 -0.34 12.03 -9.43
C ALA A 45 0.39 12.93 -8.42
N ILE A 46 0.17 12.67 -7.12
CA ILE A 46 0.78 13.38 -5.99
C ILE A 46 1.89 12.49 -5.42
N GLY A 47 3.13 13.00 -5.41
CA GLY A 47 4.33 12.19 -5.32
C GLY A 47 4.62 11.57 -6.68
N SER A 48 5.16 12.37 -7.63
CA SER A 48 5.22 11.99 -9.05
C SER A 48 6.52 11.26 -9.43
N GLY A 49 7.45 11.09 -8.50
CA GLY A 49 8.67 10.31 -8.67
C GLY A 49 8.58 8.90 -8.05
N GLY A 50 9.66 8.12 -8.17
CA GLY A 50 9.79 6.80 -7.56
C GLY A 50 8.60 5.89 -7.81
N LYS A 51 8.02 5.30 -6.75
CA LYS A 51 6.85 4.42 -6.86
C LYS A 51 5.62 5.11 -7.47
N GLY A 52 5.50 6.43 -7.30
CA GLY A 52 4.42 7.21 -7.91
C GLY A 52 4.49 7.21 -9.44
N SER A 53 5.70 7.19 -10.03
CA SER A 53 5.86 7.06 -11.48
C SER A 53 5.42 5.69 -11.98
N ASP A 54 5.75 4.61 -11.28
CA ASP A 54 5.35 3.24 -11.65
C ASP A 54 3.82 3.10 -11.64
N ILE A 55 3.16 3.62 -10.59
CA ILE A 55 1.69 3.58 -10.47
C ILE A 55 1.04 4.35 -11.59
N ARG A 56 1.44 5.59 -11.81
CA ARG A 56 0.92 6.44 -12.87
C ARG A 56 1.12 5.81 -14.25
N ASP A 57 2.30 5.32 -14.55
CA ASP A 57 2.62 4.74 -15.85
C ASP A 57 1.88 3.44 -16.13
N SER A 58 1.43 2.75 -15.10
CA SER A 58 0.61 1.55 -15.20
C SER A 58 -0.76 1.83 -15.84
N TRP A 59 -1.40 2.95 -15.57
CA TRP A 59 -2.73 3.29 -16.08
C TRP A 59 -2.74 4.41 -17.15
N ALA A 60 -1.65 5.16 -17.29
CA ALA A 60 -1.59 6.35 -18.13
C ALA A 60 -1.80 6.09 -19.64
N SER A 61 -1.69 4.83 -20.10
CA SER A 61 -2.03 4.48 -21.49
C SER A 61 -3.53 4.46 -21.77
N LYS A 62 -4.36 4.41 -20.73
CA LYS A 62 -5.83 4.32 -20.83
C LYS A 62 -6.55 5.52 -20.26
N GLU A 63 -5.93 6.22 -19.31
CA GLU A 63 -6.49 7.36 -18.59
C GLU A 63 -5.65 8.61 -18.84
N ARG A 64 -6.13 9.78 -18.45
CA ARG A 64 -5.44 11.05 -18.66
C ARG A 64 -4.70 11.52 -17.42
N VAL A 65 -3.38 11.68 -17.55
CA VAL A 65 -2.56 12.39 -16.56
C VAL A 65 -2.74 13.88 -16.80
N VAL A 66 -3.44 14.59 -15.92
CA VAL A 66 -3.72 16.03 -16.09
C VAL A 66 -2.89 16.91 -15.17
N ALA A 67 -2.41 16.36 -14.05
CA ALA A 67 -1.54 17.09 -13.14
C ALA A 67 -0.52 16.16 -12.46
N LEU A 68 0.64 16.72 -12.16
CA LEU A 68 1.72 16.13 -11.38
C LEU A 68 2.03 17.03 -10.20
N CYS A 69 2.27 16.45 -9.04
CA CYS A 69 2.73 17.19 -7.86
C CYS A 69 3.94 16.52 -7.23
N ASP A 70 4.98 17.30 -6.96
CA ASP A 70 6.13 16.86 -6.19
C ASP A 70 6.84 18.07 -5.60
N VAL A 71 7.39 17.92 -4.41
CA VAL A 71 8.08 18.99 -3.68
C VAL A 71 9.54 19.19 -4.11
N HIS A 72 10.05 18.31 -5.00
CA HIS A 72 11.42 18.38 -5.50
C HIS A 72 11.43 18.26 -7.03
N PRO A 73 11.16 19.36 -7.76
CA PRO A 73 10.96 19.35 -9.21
C PRO A 73 12.14 18.83 -10.03
N ASP A 74 13.34 18.93 -9.48
CA ASP A 74 14.58 18.44 -10.10
C ASP A 74 15.11 17.17 -9.43
N GLY A 75 14.29 16.53 -8.61
CA GLY A 75 14.62 15.30 -7.89
C GLY A 75 15.01 14.16 -8.83
N LYS A 76 16.14 13.51 -8.54
CA LYS A 76 16.69 12.38 -9.31
C LYS A 76 15.86 11.09 -9.24
N HIS A 77 14.68 11.15 -8.61
CA HIS A 77 13.80 9.98 -8.38
C HIS A 77 12.66 9.89 -9.40
N GLY A 78 12.88 10.31 -10.63
CA GLY A 78 11.91 10.18 -11.72
C GLY A 78 10.95 11.36 -11.87
N VAL A 79 11.09 12.43 -11.10
CA VAL A 79 10.22 13.64 -11.23
C VAL A 79 10.49 14.36 -12.55
N VAL A 80 11.75 14.54 -12.89
CA VAL A 80 12.17 15.17 -14.17
C VAL A 80 11.66 14.35 -15.36
N GLU A 81 11.82 13.03 -15.33
CA GLU A 81 11.34 12.12 -16.35
C GLU A 81 9.81 12.15 -16.46
N SER A 82 9.13 12.23 -15.32
CA SER A 82 7.66 12.36 -15.26
C SER A 82 7.19 13.63 -15.96
N ARG A 83 7.81 14.76 -15.68
CA ARG A 83 7.49 16.06 -16.32
C ARG A 83 7.76 16.03 -17.83
N LYS A 84 8.86 15.40 -18.27
CA LYS A 84 9.18 15.21 -19.69
C LYS A 84 8.18 14.30 -20.39
N LYS A 85 7.76 13.22 -19.73
CA LYS A 85 6.84 12.21 -20.29
C LYS A 85 5.42 12.76 -20.43
N TYR A 86 5.01 13.66 -19.55
CA TYR A 86 3.67 14.27 -19.53
C TYR A 86 3.74 15.81 -19.65
N PRO A 87 4.22 16.35 -20.79
CA PRO A 87 4.47 17.78 -20.93
C PRO A 87 3.20 18.63 -20.90
N ASN A 88 2.03 18.02 -21.12
CA ASN A 88 0.72 18.69 -21.08
C ASN A 88 0.06 18.61 -19.69
N ALA A 89 0.66 17.91 -18.73
CA ALA A 89 0.18 17.87 -17.35
C ALA A 89 0.67 19.11 -16.60
N ASN A 90 -0.22 19.77 -15.88
CA ASN A 90 0.17 20.88 -15.00
C ASN A 90 1.06 20.34 -13.87
N PHE A 91 2.11 21.10 -13.52
CA PHE A 91 3.01 20.72 -12.43
C PHE A 91 2.86 21.65 -11.23
N TYR A 92 2.75 21.05 -10.04
CA TYR A 92 2.56 21.75 -8.77
C TYR A 92 3.60 21.30 -7.74
N LEU A 93 4.08 22.23 -6.92
CA LEU A 93 4.90 21.93 -5.74
C LEU A 93 4.01 21.59 -4.53
N ASN A 94 2.85 22.20 -4.45
CA ASN A 94 1.93 22.08 -3.33
C ASN A 94 0.62 21.36 -3.77
N PHE A 95 0.33 20.22 -3.13
CA PHE A 95 -0.89 19.46 -3.42
C PHE A 95 -2.18 20.24 -3.13
N ASN A 96 -2.15 21.19 -2.20
CA ASN A 96 -3.30 22.04 -1.93
C ASN A 96 -3.62 22.93 -3.13
N GLU A 97 -2.60 23.53 -3.74
CA GLU A 97 -2.73 24.33 -4.93
C GLU A 97 -3.25 23.49 -6.11
N LEU A 98 -2.70 22.30 -6.31
CA LEU A 98 -3.19 21.34 -7.31
C LEU A 98 -4.69 21.09 -7.13
N LEU A 99 -5.09 20.66 -5.94
CA LEU A 99 -6.50 20.36 -5.65
C LEU A 99 -7.38 21.62 -5.79
N ASP A 100 -6.87 22.82 -5.50
CA ASP A 100 -7.64 24.06 -5.64
C ASP A 100 -7.80 24.53 -7.09
N LYS A 101 -6.84 24.25 -7.96
CA LYS A 101 -6.87 24.69 -9.36
C LYS A 101 -7.50 23.66 -10.30
N GLU A 102 -7.24 22.38 -10.10
CA GLU A 102 -7.75 21.31 -10.95
C GLU A 102 -9.16 20.89 -10.52
N LYS A 103 -10.18 21.53 -11.13
CA LYS A 103 -11.59 21.35 -10.72
C LYS A 103 -12.27 20.13 -11.36
N ASP A 104 -11.72 19.64 -12.47
CA ASP A 104 -12.32 18.55 -13.25
C ASP A 104 -11.71 17.17 -12.96
N LEU A 105 -10.91 17.03 -11.89
CA LEU A 105 -10.35 15.75 -11.49
C LEU A 105 -11.44 14.74 -11.12
N ASP A 106 -11.24 13.50 -11.53
CA ASP A 106 -12.01 12.35 -11.09
C ASP A 106 -11.32 11.60 -9.94
N ALA A 107 -9.97 11.54 -9.97
CA ALA A 107 -9.20 10.76 -9.03
C ALA A 107 -7.79 11.32 -8.79
N VAL A 108 -7.17 10.84 -7.71
CA VAL A 108 -5.76 11.09 -7.37
C VAL A 108 -5.02 9.80 -7.02
N THR A 109 -3.73 9.73 -7.38
CA THR A 109 -2.81 8.76 -6.78
C THR A 109 -1.91 9.48 -5.78
N ILE A 110 -1.68 8.89 -4.60
CA ILE A 110 -0.91 9.47 -3.49
C ILE A 110 0.25 8.53 -3.19
N SER A 111 1.47 8.97 -3.48
CA SER A 111 2.70 8.18 -3.37
C SER A 111 3.83 8.97 -2.71
N THR A 112 3.47 9.74 -1.73
CA THR A 112 4.34 10.56 -0.89
C THR A 112 4.92 9.73 0.28
N PRO A 113 5.75 10.27 1.16
CA PRO A 113 6.09 9.61 2.43
C PRO A 113 4.88 9.40 3.34
N ASP A 114 4.94 8.39 4.21
CA ASP A 114 3.82 7.91 5.04
C ASP A 114 3.07 9.03 5.78
N HIS A 115 3.82 9.98 6.36
CA HIS A 115 3.28 11.07 7.20
C HIS A 115 2.38 12.07 6.46
N THR A 116 2.37 12.04 5.13
CA THR A 116 1.52 12.95 4.34
C THR A 116 0.34 12.25 3.66
N HIS A 117 0.28 10.90 3.70
CA HIS A 117 -0.81 10.14 3.09
C HIS A 117 -2.18 10.58 3.61
N GLY A 118 -2.34 10.61 4.94
CA GLY A 118 -3.61 10.91 5.60
C GLY A 118 -4.17 12.28 5.23
N VAL A 119 -3.37 13.32 5.35
CA VAL A 119 -3.81 14.70 5.09
C VAL A 119 -4.17 14.93 3.61
N ILE A 120 -3.38 14.37 2.68
CA ILE A 120 -3.64 14.51 1.24
C ILE A 120 -4.91 13.74 0.86
N ALA A 121 -5.03 12.49 1.31
CA ALA A 121 -6.18 11.64 1.03
C ALA A 121 -7.48 12.21 1.58
N ASN A 122 -7.48 12.68 2.83
CA ASN A 122 -8.64 13.32 3.46
C ASN A 122 -9.12 14.53 2.64
N ARG A 123 -8.20 15.41 2.25
CA ARG A 123 -8.54 16.59 1.45
C ARG A 123 -9.10 16.22 0.07
N ALA A 124 -8.50 15.24 -0.61
CA ALA A 124 -8.97 14.78 -1.91
C ALA A 124 -10.37 14.13 -1.83
N MET A 125 -10.55 13.21 -0.88
CA MET A 125 -11.83 12.50 -0.69
C MET A 125 -12.96 13.43 -0.25
N ASN A 126 -12.70 14.48 0.56
CA ASN A 126 -13.69 15.50 0.91
C ASN A 126 -14.14 16.35 -0.30
N ARG A 127 -13.40 16.32 -1.39
CA ARG A 127 -13.79 16.91 -2.69
C ARG A 127 -14.55 15.92 -3.59
N GLY A 128 -14.74 14.69 -3.13
CA GLY A 128 -15.39 13.63 -3.90
C GLY A 128 -14.47 12.95 -4.91
N LEU A 129 -13.14 13.10 -4.78
CA LEU A 129 -12.18 12.44 -5.65
C LEU A 129 -11.94 11.00 -5.21
N HIS A 130 -11.86 10.09 -6.15
CA HIS A 130 -11.38 8.73 -5.92
C HIS A 130 -9.89 8.76 -5.57
N ALA A 131 -9.42 7.81 -4.75
CA ALA A 131 -8.04 7.84 -4.27
C ALA A 131 -7.37 6.46 -4.30
N TYR A 132 -6.19 6.40 -4.93
CA TYR A 132 -5.24 5.31 -4.76
C TYR A 132 -4.15 5.80 -3.81
N ILE A 133 -4.02 5.16 -2.63
CA ILE A 133 -3.14 5.64 -1.57
C ILE A 133 -2.07 4.59 -1.31
N GLN A 134 -0.79 4.98 -1.36
CA GLN A 134 0.29 4.04 -1.05
C GLN A 134 0.20 3.51 0.38
N LYS A 135 0.82 2.33 0.57
CA LYS A 135 0.95 1.68 1.88
C LYS A 135 2.13 2.26 2.69
N PRO A 136 2.02 2.25 4.02
CA PRO A 136 0.78 2.02 4.77
C PRO A 136 -0.25 3.10 4.44
N LEU A 137 -1.53 2.80 4.61
CA LEU A 137 -2.61 3.74 4.26
C LEU A 137 -2.38 5.11 4.88
N THR A 138 -1.94 5.11 6.13
CA THR A 138 -1.67 6.31 6.94
C THR A 138 -0.47 6.10 7.86
N HIS A 139 0.00 7.19 8.45
CA HIS A 139 1.12 7.23 9.38
C HIS A 139 0.71 6.89 10.82
N ASN A 140 -0.55 7.12 11.18
CA ASN A 140 -1.10 6.83 12.50
C ASN A 140 -2.51 6.24 12.43
N ILE A 141 -2.98 5.71 13.58
CA ILE A 141 -4.27 5.01 13.70
C ILE A 141 -5.45 5.97 13.52
N GLU A 142 -5.36 7.18 14.07
CA GLU A 142 -6.43 8.18 13.97
C GLU A 142 -6.72 8.57 12.52
N GLU A 143 -5.67 8.80 11.73
CA GLU A 143 -5.79 9.08 10.30
C GLU A 143 -6.49 7.94 9.55
N ALA A 144 -6.18 6.66 9.86
CA ALA A 144 -6.80 5.51 9.19
C ALA A 144 -8.31 5.47 9.46
N ARG A 145 -8.74 5.75 10.68
CA ARG A 145 -10.16 5.87 11.06
C ARG A 145 -10.85 7.00 10.35
N GLU A 146 -10.23 8.18 10.38
CA GLU A 146 -10.77 9.38 9.74
C GLU A 146 -10.93 9.18 8.22
N LEU A 147 -9.95 8.57 7.55
CA LEU A 147 -10.06 8.27 6.13
C LEU A 147 -11.19 7.28 5.83
N THR A 148 -11.38 6.27 6.69
CA THR A 148 -12.47 5.29 6.55
C THR A 148 -13.83 5.98 6.62
N ILE A 149 -14.02 6.88 7.59
CA ILE A 149 -15.24 7.68 7.76
C ILE A 149 -15.44 8.62 6.55
N THR A 150 -14.37 9.30 6.13
CA THR A 150 -14.41 10.27 5.03
C THR A 150 -14.77 9.59 3.70
N ALA A 151 -14.22 8.43 3.40
CA ALA A 151 -14.52 7.69 2.17
C ALA A 151 -15.98 7.23 2.14
N ALA A 152 -16.48 6.67 3.26
CA ALA A 152 -17.87 6.24 3.39
C ALA A 152 -18.86 7.41 3.21
N LYS A 153 -18.58 8.55 3.85
CA LYS A 153 -19.39 9.79 3.76
C LYS A 153 -19.48 10.31 2.34
N ASN A 154 -18.36 10.34 1.63
CA ASN A 154 -18.28 10.91 0.27
C ASN A 154 -18.53 9.88 -0.83
N LYS A 155 -18.69 8.60 -0.50
CA LYS A 155 -18.92 7.48 -1.44
C LYS A 155 -17.87 7.44 -2.55
N VAL A 156 -16.61 7.63 -2.19
CA VAL A 156 -15.49 7.58 -3.12
C VAL A 156 -14.88 6.18 -3.20
N VAL A 157 -14.32 5.86 -4.35
CA VAL A 157 -13.61 4.60 -4.57
C VAL A 157 -12.17 4.77 -4.08
N THR A 158 -11.73 3.87 -3.23
CA THR A 158 -10.36 3.88 -2.68
C THR A 158 -9.69 2.54 -2.89
N GLN A 159 -8.35 2.55 -2.98
CA GLN A 159 -7.52 1.34 -2.95
C GLN A 159 -6.20 1.67 -2.26
N MET A 160 -5.78 0.86 -1.30
CA MET A 160 -4.43 0.95 -0.73
C MET A 160 -3.42 0.23 -1.63
N GLY A 161 -2.20 0.75 -1.71
CA GLY A 161 -1.13 0.25 -2.58
C GLY A 161 -0.41 -1.01 -2.05
N ASN A 162 -1.13 -1.96 -1.44
CA ASN A 162 -0.62 -3.29 -1.10
C ASN A 162 -0.97 -4.29 -2.22
N GLN A 163 -0.31 -4.15 -3.36
CA GLN A 163 -0.62 -4.86 -4.61
C GLN A 163 -0.68 -6.39 -4.47
N GLY A 164 0.02 -6.95 -3.48
CA GLY A 164 -0.08 -8.37 -3.13
C GLY A 164 -1.51 -8.85 -2.87
N GLY A 165 -2.40 -7.96 -2.45
CA GLY A 165 -3.81 -8.26 -2.24
C GLY A 165 -4.52 -8.83 -3.48
N SER A 166 -4.06 -8.47 -4.67
CA SER A 166 -4.58 -8.98 -5.96
C SER A 166 -3.84 -10.23 -6.46
N SER A 167 -2.96 -10.81 -5.63
CA SER A 167 -2.19 -12.00 -6.00
C SER A 167 -3.05 -13.26 -6.00
N VAL A 168 -2.86 -14.09 -7.02
CA VAL A 168 -3.43 -15.45 -7.03
C VAL A 168 -2.94 -16.30 -5.86
N GLY A 169 -1.76 -15.98 -5.29
CA GLY A 169 -1.23 -16.66 -4.10
C GLY A 169 -2.05 -16.37 -2.86
N VAL A 170 -2.43 -15.11 -2.63
CA VAL A 170 -3.31 -14.73 -1.51
C VAL A 170 -4.66 -15.45 -1.64
N ASN A 171 -5.25 -15.46 -2.83
CA ASN A 171 -6.50 -16.17 -3.08
C ASN A 171 -6.36 -17.68 -2.82
N LYS A 172 -5.26 -18.30 -3.26
CA LYS A 172 -5.01 -19.73 -3.05
C LYS A 172 -4.85 -20.09 -1.57
N ILE A 173 -4.16 -19.25 -0.80
CA ILE A 173 -4.03 -19.43 0.66
C ILE A 173 -5.41 -19.38 1.32
N GLN A 174 -6.27 -18.43 0.94
CA GLN A 174 -7.64 -18.36 1.43
C GLN A 174 -8.44 -19.62 1.07
N GLU A 175 -8.36 -20.09 -0.19
CA GLU A 175 -9.01 -21.34 -0.61
C GLU A 175 -8.56 -22.55 0.22
N TRP A 176 -7.27 -22.68 0.53
CA TRP A 176 -6.75 -23.78 1.34
C TRP A 176 -7.22 -23.70 2.79
N VAL A 177 -7.29 -22.49 3.36
CA VAL A 177 -7.82 -22.29 4.73
C VAL A 177 -9.32 -22.52 4.77
N ASP A 178 -10.09 -21.96 3.82
CA ASP A 178 -11.55 -22.15 3.74
C ASP A 178 -11.94 -23.63 3.52
N ALA A 179 -11.06 -24.41 2.86
CA ALA A 179 -11.21 -25.86 2.68
C ALA A 179 -10.71 -26.70 3.88
N ASP A 180 -10.32 -26.08 5.00
CA ASP A 180 -9.82 -26.72 6.23
C ASP A 180 -8.63 -27.67 6.00
N LEU A 181 -7.78 -27.39 4.98
CA LEU A 181 -6.69 -28.29 4.61
C LEU A 181 -5.59 -28.42 5.67
N ILE A 182 -5.42 -27.40 6.50
CA ILE A 182 -4.43 -27.42 7.60
C ILE A 182 -5.06 -27.38 9.00
N GLY A 183 -6.39 -27.41 9.09
CA GLY A 183 -7.14 -27.32 10.35
C GLY A 183 -7.05 -25.95 11.00
N ASP A 184 -7.58 -25.82 12.22
CA ASP A 184 -7.52 -24.56 12.97
C ASP A 184 -6.08 -24.09 13.14
N ILE A 185 -5.85 -22.80 12.86
CA ILE A 185 -4.54 -22.16 12.90
C ILE A 185 -4.37 -21.43 14.23
N GLY A 186 -3.38 -21.82 15.02
CA GLY A 186 -3.08 -21.20 16.31
C GLY A 186 -1.90 -20.24 16.27
N LYS A 187 -1.02 -20.39 15.28
CA LYS A 187 0.19 -19.58 15.20
C LYS A 187 0.52 -19.18 13.77
N VAL A 188 0.94 -17.92 13.61
CA VAL A 188 1.41 -17.36 12.34
C VAL A 188 2.76 -16.70 12.60
N TYR A 189 3.78 -17.07 11.84
CA TYR A 189 5.04 -16.33 11.75
C TYR A 189 5.06 -15.50 10.48
N ALA A 190 5.47 -14.23 10.60
CA ALA A 190 5.66 -13.32 9.50
C ALA A 190 6.96 -12.54 9.70
N TRP A 191 7.80 -12.45 8.68
CA TRP A 191 9.10 -11.80 8.83
C TRP A 191 9.56 -11.09 7.57
N THR A 192 10.51 -10.16 7.75
CA THR A 192 11.17 -9.42 6.69
C THR A 192 12.66 -9.24 6.97
N ASN A 193 13.45 -9.14 5.90
CA ASN A 193 14.86 -8.72 6.00
C ASN A 193 15.04 -7.19 6.10
N ARG A 194 13.95 -6.44 6.16
CA ARG A 194 14.00 -4.98 6.42
C ARG A 194 14.35 -4.72 7.89
N PRO A 195 14.93 -3.54 8.19
CA PRO A 195 15.13 -2.37 7.33
C PRO A 195 16.34 -2.49 6.39
N VAL A 196 16.29 -1.81 5.23
CA VAL A 196 17.44 -1.58 4.32
C VAL A 196 17.83 -0.09 4.30
N TRP A 197 17.36 0.64 5.27
CA TRP A 197 17.65 2.04 5.57
C TRP A 197 18.14 2.15 7.02
N PRO A 198 18.79 3.29 7.41
CA PRO A 198 19.17 3.52 8.79
C PRO A 198 17.94 3.50 9.72
N GLN A 199 17.92 2.59 10.69
CA GLN A 199 16.87 2.42 11.68
C GLN A 199 17.47 1.94 13.00
N GLY A 200 16.98 2.45 14.12
CA GLY A 200 17.53 2.14 15.44
C GLY A 200 18.84 2.84 15.76
N PHE A 201 19.10 3.97 15.12
CA PHE A 201 20.28 4.78 15.33
C PHE A 201 19.93 6.15 15.90
N LYS A 202 20.91 6.78 16.53
CA LYS A 202 20.82 8.16 16.94
C LYS A 202 20.52 9.07 15.76
N MET A 203 19.60 10.01 15.96
CA MET A 203 19.28 10.98 14.91
C MET A 203 20.51 11.76 14.49
N PRO A 204 20.87 11.79 13.19
CA PRO A 204 22.03 12.51 12.71
C PRO A 204 21.89 14.01 12.94
N LYS A 205 23.02 14.72 13.07
CA LYS A 205 23.02 16.18 13.12
C LYS A 205 22.83 16.76 11.71
N PRO A 206 22.22 17.95 11.58
CA PRO A 206 22.19 18.65 10.30
C PRO A 206 23.64 18.92 9.85
N THR A 207 24.00 18.46 8.68
CA THR A 207 25.39 18.58 8.16
C THR A 207 25.46 19.21 6.78
N SER A 208 24.34 19.33 6.08
CA SER A 208 24.29 19.75 4.68
C SER A 208 23.22 20.80 4.46
N LEU A 209 23.46 21.68 3.49
CA LEU A 209 22.39 22.52 2.95
C LEU A 209 21.40 21.64 2.18
N LYS A 210 20.11 21.94 2.28
CA LYS A 210 19.09 21.28 1.48
C LYS A 210 19.35 21.53 -0.02
N PRO A 211 18.92 20.61 -0.90
CA PRO A 211 18.93 20.88 -2.33
C PRO A 211 18.17 22.18 -2.66
N GLU A 212 18.67 22.97 -3.60
CA GLU A 212 18.17 24.33 -3.88
C GLU A 212 16.68 24.34 -4.20
N ASN A 213 16.22 23.38 -4.99
CA ASN A 213 14.82 23.29 -5.47
C ASN A 213 13.94 22.35 -4.65
N LEU A 214 14.38 21.93 -3.45
CA LEU A 214 13.55 21.14 -2.55
C LEU A 214 12.73 22.07 -1.64
N GLU A 215 11.41 21.97 -1.75
CA GLU A 215 10.47 22.65 -0.86
C GLU A 215 10.33 21.86 0.44
N TRP A 216 11.28 22.09 1.36
CA TRP A 216 11.42 21.31 2.59
C TRP A 216 10.22 21.42 3.52
N ASP A 217 9.63 22.61 3.66
CA ASP A 217 8.45 22.82 4.50
C ASP A 217 7.22 22.07 3.95
N LEU A 218 7.08 22.00 2.62
CA LEU A 218 6.04 21.22 1.98
C LEU A 218 6.28 19.72 2.15
N TRP A 219 7.56 19.29 2.13
CA TRP A 219 7.92 17.90 2.40
C TRP A 219 7.62 17.51 3.85
N LEU A 220 7.93 18.37 4.82
CA LEU A 220 7.60 18.15 6.23
C LEU A 220 6.09 18.07 6.47
N GLY A 221 5.29 18.87 5.77
CA GLY A 221 3.83 18.86 5.90
C GLY A 221 3.37 18.92 7.35
N PRO A 222 2.62 17.91 7.84
CA PRO A 222 2.13 17.87 9.22
C PRO A 222 3.18 17.42 10.26
N ALA A 223 4.35 16.95 9.81
CA ALA A 223 5.38 16.45 10.71
C ALA A 223 6.04 17.56 11.51
N LYS A 224 6.75 17.17 12.57
CA LYS A 224 7.53 18.09 13.39
C LYS A 224 8.51 18.88 12.54
N ASN A 225 8.55 20.21 12.72
CA ASN A 225 9.53 21.06 12.06
C ASN A 225 10.94 20.66 12.48
N ARG A 226 11.75 20.28 11.49
CA ARG A 226 13.17 19.90 11.63
C ARG A 226 13.99 20.45 10.48
N GLU A 227 15.23 20.80 10.78
CA GLU A 227 16.22 21.12 9.75
C GLU A 227 16.45 19.93 8.82
N TYR A 228 16.74 20.22 7.56
CA TYR A 228 17.05 19.19 6.56
C TYR A 228 18.26 18.34 6.95
N ARG A 229 18.15 17.03 6.69
CA ARG A 229 19.24 16.05 6.78
C ARG A 229 19.21 15.14 5.55
N PRO A 230 20.35 14.86 4.92
CA PRO A 230 20.41 13.95 3.76
C PRO A 230 19.87 12.56 4.05
N GLU A 231 19.91 12.14 5.33
CA GLU A 231 19.42 10.84 5.80
C GLU A 231 17.90 10.73 5.77
N PHE A 232 17.16 11.83 5.63
CA PHE A 232 15.70 11.76 5.57
C PHE A 232 15.18 11.59 4.15
N HIS A 233 15.56 12.47 3.28
CA HIS A 233 15.09 12.52 1.90
C HIS A 233 16.18 11.98 0.94
N PRO A 234 15.84 11.19 -0.07
CA PRO A 234 14.47 10.89 -0.53
C PRO A 234 13.90 9.55 -0.06
N PHE A 235 14.68 8.68 0.60
CA PHE A 235 14.29 7.29 0.85
C PHE A 235 14.28 6.89 2.33
N ASN A 236 15.29 7.35 3.10
CA ASN A 236 15.56 6.85 4.46
C ASN A 236 14.64 7.44 5.55
N TRP A 237 13.71 8.32 5.19
CA TRP A 237 12.67 8.84 6.08
C TRP A 237 11.89 7.71 6.81
N ARG A 238 11.86 6.52 6.26
CA ARG A 238 11.21 5.33 6.83
C ARG A 238 11.73 4.94 8.22
N GLY A 239 12.99 5.23 8.50
CA GLY A 239 13.65 4.94 9.77
C GLY A 239 13.40 5.96 10.88
N TRP A 240 12.50 6.92 10.69
CA TRP A 240 12.23 8.01 11.64
C TRP A 240 10.74 8.15 11.88
N TRP A 241 10.33 8.07 13.17
CA TRP A 241 8.91 8.13 13.54
C TRP A 241 8.19 9.41 13.13
N ASP A 242 8.89 10.50 12.89
CA ASP A 242 8.27 11.74 12.41
C ASP A 242 7.74 11.60 10.96
N TYR A 243 8.27 10.66 10.17
CA TYR A 243 8.01 10.58 8.72
C TYR A 243 7.57 9.21 8.24
N GLY A 244 8.01 8.14 8.90
CA GLY A 244 7.79 6.77 8.49
C GLY A 244 7.34 5.86 9.61
N THR A 245 7.07 4.64 9.25
CA THR A 245 6.48 3.62 10.11
C THR A 245 7.41 2.41 10.31
N GLY A 246 8.70 2.56 9.95
CA GLY A 246 9.71 1.51 10.10
C GLY A 246 9.47 0.26 9.26
N ALA A 247 10.21 -0.79 9.59
CA ALA A 247 10.13 -2.06 8.87
C ALA A 247 8.74 -2.70 8.95
N LEU A 248 8.08 -2.61 10.11
CA LEU A 248 6.74 -3.18 10.29
C LEU A 248 5.71 -2.46 9.42
N GLY A 249 5.65 -1.12 9.42
CA GLY A 249 4.70 -0.39 8.60
C GLY A 249 5.00 -0.52 7.10
N ASP A 250 6.29 -0.48 6.71
CA ASP A 250 6.69 -0.62 5.31
C ASP A 250 6.34 -2.00 4.72
N MET A 251 6.59 -3.09 5.46
CA MET A 251 6.43 -4.46 4.95
C MET A 251 5.22 -5.20 5.52
N GLY A 252 4.71 -4.81 6.68
CA GLY A 252 3.56 -5.46 7.30
C GLY A 252 2.34 -5.48 6.40
N CYS A 253 2.05 -4.38 5.72
CA CYS A 253 0.94 -4.31 4.76
C CYS A 253 1.07 -5.28 3.57
N HIS A 254 2.28 -5.76 3.27
CA HIS A 254 2.52 -6.72 2.20
C HIS A 254 2.54 -8.16 2.69
N ILE A 255 3.10 -8.40 3.88
CA ILE A 255 3.35 -9.74 4.39
C ILE A 255 2.16 -10.25 5.21
N LEU A 256 1.56 -9.39 6.04
CA LEU A 256 0.42 -9.77 6.88
C LEU A 256 -0.91 -9.85 6.11
N ASP A 257 -0.98 -9.32 4.89
CA ASP A 257 -2.21 -9.30 4.08
C ASP A 257 -2.77 -10.72 3.84
N ALA A 258 -1.90 -11.68 3.50
CA ALA A 258 -2.32 -13.06 3.24
C ALA A 258 -2.93 -13.74 4.49
N PRO A 259 -2.28 -13.80 5.66
CA PRO A 259 -2.88 -14.39 6.85
C PRO A 259 -4.06 -13.59 7.38
N TYR A 260 -4.05 -12.25 7.30
CA TYR A 260 -5.13 -11.41 7.75
C TYR A 260 -6.43 -11.69 6.98
N LYS A 261 -6.36 -11.80 5.65
CA LYS A 261 -7.49 -12.17 4.80
C LYS A 261 -7.92 -13.61 4.99
N ALA A 262 -6.98 -14.54 4.99
CA ALA A 262 -7.27 -15.96 5.07
C ALA A 262 -7.99 -16.34 6.38
N LEU A 263 -7.60 -15.73 7.48
CA LEU A 263 -8.17 -15.98 8.80
C LEU A 263 -9.34 -15.06 9.15
N GLY A 264 -9.62 -14.05 8.32
CA GLY A 264 -10.62 -13.04 8.62
C GLY A 264 -10.33 -12.28 9.90
N LEU A 265 -9.04 -11.93 10.13
CA LEU A 265 -8.61 -11.21 11.32
C LEU A 265 -9.21 -9.80 11.33
N GLY A 266 -9.46 -9.30 12.53
CA GLY A 266 -9.83 -7.93 12.80
C GLY A 266 -8.77 -7.24 13.66
N TYR A 267 -9.21 -6.51 14.67
CA TYR A 267 -8.28 -5.91 15.63
C TYR A 267 -7.71 -6.96 16.59
N PRO A 268 -6.41 -6.88 16.95
CA PRO A 268 -5.85 -7.74 17.98
C PRO A 268 -6.43 -7.37 19.35
N LYS A 269 -6.53 -8.36 20.23
CA LYS A 269 -6.95 -8.19 21.61
C LYS A 269 -5.91 -7.45 22.41
N ASP A 270 -4.66 -7.83 22.22
CA ASP A 270 -3.48 -7.21 22.82
C ASP A 270 -2.26 -7.37 21.91
N VAL A 271 -1.23 -6.57 22.18
CA VAL A 271 0.03 -6.55 21.43
C VAL A 271 1.20 -6.44 22.40
N GLU A 272 2.19 -7.29 22.24
CA GLU A 272 3.44 -7.22 22.98
C GLU A 272 4.65 -7.17 22.04
N CYS A 273 5.81 -6.71 22.54
CA CYS A 273 7.01 -6.64 21.72
C CYS A 273 8.30 -6.86 22.50
N SER A 274 9.34 -7.20 21.74
CA SER A 274 10.74 -7.20 22.17
C SER A 274 11.57 -6.49 21.12
N VAL A 275 12.61 -5.78 21.55
CA VAL A 275 13.46 -4.98 20.66
C VAL A 275 14.94 -5.30 20.87
N ALA A 276 15.74 -5.14 19.83
CA ALA A 276 17.18 -5.24 19.94
C ALA A 276 17.76 -4.00 20.65
N ASN A 277 18.63 -4.23 21.62
CA ASN A 277 19.36 -3.17 22.32
C ASN A 277 20.64 -2.82 21.59
N ILE A 278 21.00 -1.55 21.59
CA ILE A 278 22.27 -1.03 21.10
C ILE A 278 23.05 -0.47 22.30
N TYR A 279 24.32 -0.84 22.43
CA TYR A 279 25.18 -0.38 23.49
C TYR A 279 26.29 0.52 22.93
N GLU A 280 26.19 1.82 23.12
CA GLU A 280 27.29 2.75 22.83
C GLU A 280 28.41 2.70 23.89
N LYS A 281 28.03 2.34 25.12
CA LYS A 281 28.92 2.16 26.26
C LYS A 281 28.58 0.87 26.98
N MET A 282 29.59 0.22 27.56
CA MET A 282 29.42 -1.02 28.35
C MET A 282 28.34 -0.83 29.41
N TRP A 283 27.39 -1.79 29.47
CA TRP A 283 26.26 -1.87 30.40
C TRP A 283 25.18 -0.79 30.26
N ASN A 284 25.31 0.16 29.32
CA ASN A 284 24.30 1.19 29.04
C ASN A 284 23.62 0.91 27.70
N ALA A 285 22.44 0.31 27.75
CA ALA A 285 21.61 0.16 26.57
C ALA A 285 21.06 1.53 26.14
N ASN A 286 21.15 1.80 24.86
CA ASN A 286 20.56 2.99 24.25
C ASN A 286 19.33 2.60 23.41
N TYR A 287 18.24 3.26 23.69
CA TYR A 287 17.06 3.30 22.83
C TYR A 287 17.01 4.66 22.18
N TYR A 288 16.93 4.69 20.86
CA TYR A 288 16.82 5.94 20.11
C TYR A 288 15.33 6.18 19.79
N PRO A 289 14.60 6.91 20.65
CA PRO A 289 13.14 7.01 20.57
C PRO A 289 12.63 7.79 19.35
N GLU A 290 13.53 8.41 18.60
CA GLU A 290 13.19 9.13 17.37
C GLU A 290 12.89 8.21 16.18
N GLY A 291 13.27 6.93 16.26
CA GLY A 291 13.05 5.95 15.20
C GLY A 291 12.69 4.57 15.75
N PRO A 292 12.21 3.67 14.88
CA PRO A 292 11.99 2.28 15.24
C PRO A 292 13.31 1.56 15.59
N PRO A 293 13.27 0.46 16.37
CA PRO A 293 14.46 -0.31 16.71
C PRO A 293 15.06 -0.98 15.45
N ALA A 294 16.35 -1.31 15.50
CA ALA A 294 17.06 -1.98 14.39
C ALA A 294 16.49 -3.37 14.08
N SER A 295 15.97 -4.06 15.09
CA SER A 295 15.28 -5.34 14.99
C SER A 295 14.19 -5.42 16.03
N SER A 296 13.07 -6.04 15.67
CA SER A 296 11.96 -6.24 16.60
C SER A 296 11.26 -7.59 16.41
N LEU A 297 10.63 -8.03 17.48
CA LEU A 297 9.64 -9.08 17.49
C LEU A 297 8.36 -8.48 18.08
N VAL A 298 7.25 -8.56 17.34
CA VAL A 298 5.96 -8.06 17.77
C VAL A 298 4.95 -9.20 17.69
N THR A 299 4.27 -9.49 18.79
CA THR A 299 3.22 -10.50 18.85
C THR A 299 1.87 -9.83 18.97
N LEU A 300 0.97 -10.15 18.04
CA LEU A 300 -0.42 -9.71 18.04
C LEU A 300 -1.29 -10.92 18.38
N HIS A 301 -2.11 -10.79 19.42
CA HIS A 301 -3.03 -11.84 19.82
C HIS A 301 -4.45 -11.55 19.31
N PHE A 302 -5.02 -12.51 18.61
CA PHE A 302 -6.38 -12.42 18.09
C PHE A 302 -7.28 -13.49 18.68
N ASP A 303 -8.52 -13.13 18.94
CA ASP A 303 -9.55 -14.11 19.25
C ASP A 303 -9.92 -14.92 17.99
N LYS A 304 -10.60 -16.05 18.20
CA LYS A 304 -11.15 -16.84 17.11
C LYS A 304 -12.08 -16.01 16.21
N THR A 305 -12.12 -16.38 14.95
CA THR A 305 -12.94 -15.72 13.93
C THR A 305 -13.94 -16.70 13.32
N PRO A 306 -14.92 -16.25 12.53
CA PRO A 306 -15.79 -17.16 11.78
C PRO A 306 -15.05 -18.11 10.82
N LYS A 307 -13.80 -17.75 10.41
CA LYS A 307 -12.95 -18.56 9.52
C LYS A 307 -11.96 -19.46 10.26
N ASN A 308 -11.73 -19.23 11.55
CA ASN A 308 -10.73 -19.97 12.33
C ASN A 308 -11.18 -20.15 13.78
N ASN A 309 -11.39 -21.39 14.19
CA ASN A 309 -11.95 -21.71 15.50
C ASN A 309 -10.92 -21.82 16.63
N SER A 310 -9.74 -21.23 16.45
CA SER A 310 -8.69 -21.07 17.47
C SER A 310 -8.29 -19.60 17.59
N ASN A 311 -7.86 -19.21 18.78
CA ASN A 311 -7.14 -17.95 18.95
C ASN A 311 -5.84 -18.00 18.14
N VAL A 312 -5.41 -16.85 17.64
CA VAL A 312 -4.21 -16.74 16.78
C VAL A 312 -3.16 -15.88 17.44
N GLU A 313 -1.96 -16.43 17.56
CA GLU A 313 -0.74 -15.71 17.89
C GLU A 313 0.00 -15.39 16.58
N LEU A 314 -0.02 -14.12 16.16
CA LEU A 314 0.68 -13.66 14.97
C LEU A 314 1.96 -12.94 15.39
N ILE A 315 3.11 -13.51 15.02
CA ILE A 315 4.44 -13.05 15.42
C ILE A 315 5.13 -12.43 14.21
N TRP A 316 5.31 -11.13 14.27
CA TRP A 316 6.12 -10.36 13.33
C TRP A 316 7.58 -10.33 13.77
N MET A 317 8.49 -10.42 12.80
CA MET A 317 9.94 -10.33 13.01
C MET A 317 10.58 -9.47 11.92
N ASP A 318 11.51 -8.60 12.29
CA ASP A 318 12.28 -7.79 11.35
C ASP A 318 13.76 -7.68 11.75
N GLY A 319 14.54 -6.95 10.95
CA GLY A 319 15.96 -6.75 11.21
C GLY A 319 16.80 -8.03 11.06
N GLY A 320 16.36 -8.99 10.25
CA GLY A 320 17.06 -10.23 10.00
C GLY A 320 16.70 -11.37 10.95
N ILE A 321 15.76 -11.17 11.87
CA ILE A 321 15.22 -12.26 12.71
C ILE A 321 14.30 -13.12 11.83
N ILE A 322 14.50 -14.43 11.85
CA ILE A 322 13.68 -15.42 11.14
C ILE A 322 13.07 -16.41 12.13
N PRO A 323 11.89 -17.00 11.81
CA PRO A 323 11.25 -17.96 12.69
C PRO A 323 12.00 -19.30 12.77
N PRO A 324 11.78 -20.09 13.85
CA PRO A 324 12.23 -21.46 13.89
C PRO A 324 11.59 -22.27 12.75
N ARG A 325 12.36 -23.22 12.19
CA ARG A 325 11.86 -24.11 11.14
C ARG A 325 10.92 -25.17 11.73
N PRO A 326 9.64 -25.24 11.31
CA PRO A 326 8.76 -26.34 11.66
C PRO A 326 9.23 -27.67 11.04
N GLU A 327 9.05 -28.77 11.76
CA GLU A 327 9.51 -30.12 11.34
C GLU A 327 8.90 -30.61 9.99
N LEU A 328 7.68 -30.17 9.67
CA LEU A 328 7.02 -30.55 8.41
C LEU A 328 7.64 -29.90 7.17
N ILE A 329 8.45 -28.87 7.35
CA ILE A 329 9.09 -28.18 6.22
C ILE A 329 10.46 -28.81 5.98
N PRO A 330 10.71 -29.46 4.80
CA PRO A 330 11.97 -30.07 4.47
C PRO A 330 13.15 -29.10 4.60
N ALA A 331 14.33 -29.63 4.98
CA ALA A 331 15.52 -28.81 5.21
C ALA A 331 15.97 -28.04 3.95
N GLU A 332 15.75 -28.62 2.78
CA GLU A 332 16.06 -28.05 1.47
C GLU A 332 15.11 -26.94 1.01
N ASP A 333 13.91 -26.86 1.61
CA ASP A 333 12.94 -25.83 1.27
C ASP A 333 13.23 -24.50 2.00
N TYR A 334 13.02 -23.37 1.31
CA TYR A 334 13.03 -22.06 1.97
C TYR A 334 11.76 -21.90 2.81
N LEU A 335 11.88 -21.18 3.95
CA LEU A 335 10.74 -20.92 4.84
C LEU A 335 9.71 -19.96 4.20
N GLY A 336 10.15 -19.09 3.33
CA GLY A 336 9.35 -18.13 2.56
C GLY A 336 9.97 -17.92 1.19
N GLU A 337 10.48 -16.72 0.93
CA GLU A 337 11.23 -16.42 -0.29
C GLU A 337 12.60 -17.11 -0.30
N LYS A 338 13.19 -17.20 -1.50
CA LYS A 338 14.56 -17.67 -1.68
C LYS A 338 15.51 -16.91 -0.74
N GLY A 339 16.34 -17.65 0.02
CA GLY A 339 17.23 -17.08 1.01
C GLY A 339 16.55 -16.67 2.32
N ASN A 340 15.28 -17.03 2.52
CA ASN A 340 14.48 -16.72 3.72
C ASN A 340 14.35 -15.22 4.04
N GLY A 341 14.43 -14.37 3.00
CA GLY A 341 14.45 -12.90 3.16
C GLY A 341 13.14 -12.31 3.70
N ASN A 342 12.00 -12.81 3.21
CA ASN A 342 10.67 -12.48 3.66
C ASN A 342 9.80 -13.73 3.67
N GLY A 343 8.75 -13.76 4.49
CA GLY A 343 7.83 -14.88 4.43
C GLY A 343 6.75 -14.89 5.48
N VAL A 344 5.86 -15.86 5.31
CA VAL A 344 4.78 -16.20 6.24
C VAL A 344 4.76 -17.70 6.43
N ILE A 345 4.50 -18.14 7.65
CA ILE A 345 4.19 -19.53 7.99
C ILE A 345 2.90 -19.54 8.80
N LEU A 346 1.86 -20.20 8.30
CA LEU A 346 0.63 -20.48 9.04
C LEU A 346 0.71 -21.91 9.58
N ILE A 347 0.61 -22.07 10.89
CA ILE A 347 0.70 -23.36 11.57
C ILE A 347 -0.67 -23.77 12.05
N GLY A 348 -1.23 -24.76 11.39
CA GLY A 348 -2.51 -25.36 11.73
C GLY A 348 -2.37 -26.76 12.35
N LYS A 349 -3.48 -27.29 12.90
CA LYS A 349 -3.51 -28.62 13.58
C LYS A 349 -3.20 -29.78 12.64
N LYS A 350 -3.47 -29.66 11.33
CA LYS A 350 -3.34 -30.73 10.32
C LYS A 350 -2.19 -30.50 9.33
N GLY A 351 -1.59 -29.30 9.31
CA GLY A 351 -0.55 -28.97 8.34
C GLY A 351 -0.05 -27.53 8.47
N ILE A 352 0.75 -27.15 7.50
CA ILE A 352 1.44 -25.83 7.47
C ILE A 352 1.28 -25.24 6.06
N ILE A 353 1.04 -23.93 5.98
CA ILE A 353 1.15 -23.17 4.75
C ILE A 353 2.33 -22.21 4.88
N THR A 354 3.17 -22.11 3.84
CA THR A 354 4.21 -21.08 3.72
C THR A 354 4.02 -20.28 2.45
N CYS A 355 4.45 -19.01 2.48
CA CYS A 355 4.54 -18.18 1.27
C CYS A 355 5.61 -17.09 1.42
N GLY A 356 6.02 -16.49 0.32
CA GLY A 356 6.80 -15.27 0.29
C GLY A 356 5.93 -14.02 0.45
N VAL A 357 6.53 -12.84 0.24
CA VAL A 357 5.83 -11.57 0.16
C VAL A 357 4.71 -11.65 -0.90
N TYR A 358 3.59 -10.95 -0.69
CA TYR A 358 2.43 -10.98 -1.59
C TYR A 358 1.74 -12.34 -1.72
N GLY A 359 1.98 -13.28 -0.80
CA GLY A 359 1.46 -14.64 -0.90
C GLY A 359 2.09 -15.47 -2.03
N LEU A 360 3.22 -15.03 -2.58
CA LEU A 360 3.85 -15.69 -3.71
C LEU A 360 4.44 -17.05 -3.33
N ASN A 361 4.48 -17.97 -4.31
CA ASN A 361 5.06 -19.31 -4.21
C ASN A 361 4.55 -20.09 -2.99
N ALA A 362 3.24 -20.00 -2.73
CA ALA A 362 2.60 -20.64 -1.60
C ALA A 362 2.77 -22.17 -1.66
N LYS A 363 3.18 -22.76 -0.53
CA LYS A 363 3.31 -24.21 -0.35
C LYS A 363 2.46 -24.67 0.83
N LEU A 364 1.88 -25.85 0.69
CA LEU A 364 1.13 -26.52 1.75
C LEU A 364 1.75 -27.87 2.06
N TYR A 365 2.07 -28.09 3.32
CA TYR A 365 2.69 -29.30 3.85
C TYR A 365 1.73 -30.00 4.81
N ARG A 366 1.53 -31.33 4.60
CA ARG A 366 0.81 -32.22 5.50
C ARG A 366 1.61 -33.50 5.71
N LYS A 367 1.51 -34.06 6.92
CA LYS A 367 2.25 -35.28 7.27
C LYS A 367 1.88 -36.45 6.35
N GLY A 368 2.87 -37.06 5.72
CA GLY A 368 2.68 -38.23 4.83
C GLY A 368 2.08 -37.91 3.46
N GLU A 369 1.90 -36.63 3.13
CA GLU A 369 1.35 -36.23 1.85
C GLU A 369 2.39 -35.48 0.99
N ARG A 370 2.14 -35.45 -0.32
CA ARG A 370 2.93 -34.63 -1.25
C ARG A 370 2.67 -33.17 -0.99
N THR A 371 3.73 -32.34 -0.94
CA THR A 371 3.63 -30.89 -0.88
C THR A 371 2.85 -30.32 -2.06
N LEU A 372 1.81 -29.56 -1.80
CA LEU A 372 1.16 -28.74 -2.81
C LEU A 372 1.96 -27.45 -2.98
N HIS A 373 2.19 -27.02 -4.22
CA HIS A 373 2.94 -25.80 -4.53
C HIS A 373 2.24 -25.00 -5.62
N LEU A 374 1.98 -23.73 -5.36
CA LEU A 374 1.54 -22.74 -6.34
C LEU A 374 2.77 -21.96 -6.83
N ASP A 375 3.27 -22.30 -8.01
CA ASP A 375 4.40 -21.62 -8.64
C ASP A 375 3.92 -20.32 -9.30
N THR A 376 3.95 -19.23 -8.52
CA THR A 376 3.52 -17.92 -9.00
C THR A 376 4.51 -17.26 -9.94
N ASP A 377 5.78 -17.68 -9.94
CA ASP A 377 6.80 -17.14 -10.84
C ASP A 377 6.44 -17.47 -12.30
N LYS A 378 5.89 -18.68 -12.55
CA LYS A 378 5.37 -19.02 -13.88
C LYS A 378 4.18 -18.17 -14.29
N ILE A 379 3.38 -17.71 -13.35
CA ILE A 379 2.19 -16.91 -13.62
C ILE A 379 2.56 -15.46 -13.93
N TYR A 380 3.42 -14.84 -13.12
CA TYR A 380 3.74 -13.42 -13.22
C TYR A 380 4.94 -13.08 -14.13
N ASN A 381 5.78 -14.06 -14.49
CA ASN A 381 6.87 -13.85 -15.45
C ASN A 381 6.42 -13.93 -16.93
N SER A 382 5.16 -14.24 -17.20
CA SER A 382 4.61 -14.22 -18.55
C SER A 382 4.31 -12.78 -19.00
N LYS A 383 4.63 -12.44 -20.26
CA LYS A 383 4.35 -11.11 -20.84
C LYS A 383 2.89 -10.70 -20.62
N GLY A 384 2.69 -9.56 -19.96
CA GLY A 384 1.36 -8.96 -19.72
C GLY A 384 0.69 -9.33 -18.40
N ASN A 385 1.27 -10.23 -17.61
CA ASN A 385 0.71 -10.63 -16.30
C ASN A 385 1.51 -10.00 -15.16
N ASN A 386 1.43 -8.69 -15.01
CA ASN A 386 2.12 -7.91 -13.98
C ASN A 386 1.17 -7.66 -12.81
N LEU A 387 1.51 -8.14 -11.62
CA LEU A 387 0.70 -8.00 -10.41
C LEU A 387 0.39 -6.54 -10.06
N ASP A 388 1.38 -5.66 -10.16
CA ASP A 388 1.19 -4.23 -9.92
C ASP A 388 0.14 -3.64 -10.87
N HIS A 389 0.25 -3.99 -12.17
CA HIS A 389 -0.71 -3.54 -13.18
C HIS A 389 -2.12 -4.05 -12.93
N ILE A 390 -2.27 -5.32 -12.55
CA ILE A 390 -3.58 -5.91 -12.21
C ILE A 390 -4.23 -5.10 -11.09
N HIS A 391 -3.51 -4.88 -10.00
CA HIS A 391 -4.01 -4.15 -8.83
C HIS A 391 -4.40 -2.70 -9.15
N HIS A 392 -3.59 -2.01 -9.96
CA HIS A 392 -3.91 -0.64 -10.38
C HIS A 392 -5.15 -0.58 -11.28
N MET A 393 -5.29 -1.54 -12.19
CA MET A 393 -6.43 -1.57 -13.11
C MET A 393 -7.74 -1.99 -12.45
N GLU A 394 -7.69 -2.77 -11.36
CA GLU A 394 -8.87 -3.04 -10.53
C GLU A 394 -9.45 -1.72 -9.99
N TRP A 395 -8.59 -0.85 -9.46
CA TRP A 395 -8.99 0.47 -8.97
C TRP A 395 -9.55 1.37 -10.08
N ILE A 396 -8.88 1.46 -11.23
CA ILE A 396 -9.35 2.23 -12.38
C ILE A 396 -10.75 1.78 -12.82
N ASN A 397 -10.96 0.46 -12.93
CA ASN A 397 -12.26 -0.08 -13.34
C ASN A 397 -13.34 0.24 -12.29
N ALA A 398 -13.02 0.16 -11.00
CA ALA A 398 -13.94 0.52 -9.93
C ALA A 398 -14.27 2.02 -9.93
N CYS A 399 -13.30 2.89 -10.21
CA CYS A 399 -13.54 4.34 -10.35
C CYS A 399 -14.52 4.64 -11.49
N LYS A 400 -14.41 3.96 -12.63
CA LYS A 400 -15.30 4.11 -13.77
C LYS A 400 -16.72 3.64 -13.50
N GLU A 401 -16.88 2.56 -12.77
CA GLU A 401 -18.19 2.00 -12.41
C GLU A 401 -18.81 2.71 -11.19
N GLY A 402 -18.00 3.32 -10.33
CA GLY A 402 -18.40 4.05 -9.14
C GLY A 402 -18.50 3.20 -7.87
N HIS A 403 -18.63 3.89 -6.73
CA HIS A 403 -18.78 3.29 -5.42
C HIS A 403 -20.00 2.37 -5.34
N GLY A 404 -19.85 1.20 -4.72
CA GLY A 404 -20.88 0.20 -4.56
C GLY A 404 -21.14 -0.69 -5.79
N SER A 405 -20.46 -0.44 -6.92
CA SER A 405 -20.54 -1.23 -8.15
C SER A 405 -20.00 -2.65 -7.99
N LYS A 406 -20.16 -3.46 -9.05
CA LYS A 406 -19.57 -4.82 -9.09
C LYS A 406 -18.05 -4.79 -9.06
N ALA A 407 -17.41 -3.83 -9.75
CA ALA A 407 -15.97 -3.66 -9.73
C ALA A 407 -15.49 -3.20 -8.35
N TYR A 408 -16.18 -2.24 -7.72
CA TYR A 408 -15.87 -1.80 -6.35
C TYR A 408 -15.85 -2.96 -5.35
N LYS A 409 -16.88 -3.82 -5.38
CA LYS A 409 -17.00 -4.98 -4.47
C LYS A 409 -15.92 -6.05 -4.68
N LYS A 410 -15.18 -5.97 -5.78
CA LYS A 410 -14.07 -6.88 -6.09
C LYS A 410 -12.71 -6.30 -5.74
N LEU A 411 -12.66 -5.04 -5.29
CA LEU A 411 -11.39 -4.44 -4.87
C LEU A 411 -10.79 -5.26 -3.73
N THR A 412 -9.49 -5.46 -3.80
CA THR A 412 -8.77 -6.30 -2.86
C THR A 412 -8.30 -5.55 -1.63
N SER A 413 -8.22 -4.22 -1.71
CA SER A 413 -7.79 -3.36 -0.61
C SER A 413 -8.54 -2.02 -0.56
N PRO A 414 -9.91 -2.04 -0.63
CA PRO A 414 -10.69 -0.83 -0.42
C PRO A 414 -10.51 -0.36 1.03
N ILE A 415 -10.87 0.89 1.31
CA ILE A 415 -10.57 1.49 2.62
C ILE A 415 -11.26 0.79 3.79
N GLU A 416 -12.40 0.17 3.55
CA GLU A 416 -13.13 -0.62 4.56
C GLU A 416 -12.34 -1.84 5.04
N TYR A 417 -11.43 -2.33 4.21
CA TYR A 417 -10.44 -3.34 4.56
C TYR A 417 -9.13 -2.70 4.99
N ALA A 418 -8.61 -1.77 4.21
CA ALA A 418 -7.29 -1.19 4.39
C ALA A 418 -7.16 -0.35 5.67
N GLY A 419 -8.23 0.33 6.10
CA GLY A 419 -8.27 1.10 7.34
C GLY A 419 -8.01 0.21 8.56
N PRO A 420 -8.90 -0.74 8.90
CA PRO A 420 -8.70 -1.66 10.03
C PRO A 420 -7.40 -2.48 9.93
N PHE A 421 -7.00 -2.88 8.73
CA PHE A 421 -5.75 -3.60 8.52
C PHE A 421 -4.53 -2.72 8.82
N THR A 422 -4.51 -1.46 8.37
CA THR A 422 -3.44 -0.51 8.70
C THR A 422 -3.40 -0.21 10.19
N GLU A 423 -4.56 -0.01 10.84
CA GLU A 423 -4.61 0.16 12.29
C GLU A 423 -3.96 -1.02 13.01
N THR A 424 -4.26 -2.26 12.60
CA THR A 424 -3.68 -3.48 13.18
C THR A 424 -2.15 -3.48 13.05
N VAL A 425 -1.60 -3.14 11.87
CA VAL A 425 -0.14 -3.03 11.68
C VAL A 425 0.45 -1.94 12.58
N LEU A 426 -0.20 -0.78 12.66
CA LEU A 426 0.27 0.35 13.45
C LEU A 426 0.13 0.15 14.97
N MET A 427 -0.73 -0.75 15.44
CA MET A 427 -0.77 -1.18 16.84
C MET A 427 0.55 -1.83 17.26
N GLY A 428 1.21 -2.60 16.36
CA GLY A 428 2.56 -3.09 16.57
C GLY A 428 3.58 -1.95 16.75
N ASN A 429 3.50 -0.92 15.92
CA ASN A 429 4.34 0.27 16.08
C ASN A 429 4.07 1.02 17.38
N LEU A 430 2.82 1.07 17.84
CA LEU A 430 2.47 1.67 19.13
C LEU A 430 3.12 0.92 20.29
N ALA A 431 3.10 -0.42 20.27
CA ALA A 431 3.80 -1.24 21.27
C ALA A 431 5.31 -0.98 21.25
N LEU A 432 5.95 -0.95 20.07
CA LEU A 432 7.37 -0.64 19.94
C LEU A 432 7.72 0.74 20.50
N ARG A 433 6.94 1.77 20.18
CA ARG A 433 7.16 3.12 20.71
C ARG A 433 6.99 3.19 22.22
N SER A 434 5.98 2.52 22.75
CA SER A 434 5.74 2.47 24.22
C SER A 434 6.87 1.75 24.95
N TYR A 435 7.47 0.71 24.35
CA TYR A 435 8.60 0.00 24.93
C TYR A 435 9.87 0.85 24.99
N MET A 436 10.05 1.74 24.00
CA MET A 436 11.27 2.55 23.85
C MET A 436 11.23 3.88 24.61
N LEU A 437 10.08 4.29 25.18
CA LEU A 437 9.90 5.49 26.01
C LEU A 437 10.12 5.18 27.47
#